data_e78ce32e273a666d28826caba1aaff12
#
_entry.id   e78ce32e273a666d28826caba1aaff12
#
_cell.length_a   1.000
_cell.length_b   1.000
_cell.length_c   1.000
_cell.angle_alpha   90.00
_cell.angle_beta   90.00
_cell.angle_gamma   90.00
#
_symmetry.space_group_name_H-M   'P 1'
#
loop_
_entity.id
_entity.type
_entity.pdbx_description
1 polymer ?
#
loop_
_entity_poly.entity_id
_entity_poly.type
_entity_poly.pdbx_seq_one_letter_code
_entity_poly.pdbx_strand_id
1 'polypeptide(L)'
;MTTVLQFISSLSDGGAETLVKDYGILFKRHSELQIRCVLVTLHNVKDSANYKRLQNSGIEVVSIYNRHNKFVSLHRQLFGSWYVPRRLLQIIEDYHPVAIHVHLGLLRYLLPINNRLWNIKLLYTCHNEPAVMFGHGNGEKEAAEFLLKNNNLQMIALHEEMRVQLNSMFGIDSTIVINNGVDFTSFHQIKESRDQIRNGLNIPKDAYVVGHIGRFSKQKNHLFLVEIFAKLYEKKKNSFLLLIGTGPTKEKVIQKASELGVQERILILSNRTDIPQLLKSMDVFLFPSLFEGLSVTLVEAQVAGLRCVISDTIKPHNVLVESTIQVSLESSLEVWCDAILDVNRKSVSHNNISDFDMNNVVKYLAKLYKN
;
A
#
# COMPACT_ATOMS: atom_id res chain seq x y z
N MET A 1 -14.11 -14.34 21.38
CA MET A 1 -13.56 -13.47 20.33
C MET A 1 -12.25 -12.89 20.82
N THR A 2 -11.19 -13.06 20.07
CA THR A 2 -9.82 -12.70 20.46
C THR A 2 -9.55 -11.23 20.11
N THR A 3 -9.19 -10.39 21.07
CA THR A 3 -8.90 -8.97 20.81
C THR A 3 -7.45 -8.77 20.35
N VAL A 4 -7.27 -8.03 19.28
CA VAL A 4 -5.97 -7.63 18.72
C VAL A 4 -5.93 -6.11 18.54
N LEU A 5 -4.88 -5.47 19.00
CA LEU A 5 -4.65 -4.04 18.77
C LEU A 5 -3.74 -3.86 17.55
N GLN A 6 -4.17 -3.03 16.59
CA GLN A 6 -3.33 -2.52 15.50
C GLN A 6 -2.86 -1.12 15.89
N PHE A 7 -1.58 -0.97 16.22
CA PHE A 7 -1.03 0.30 16.70
C PHE A 7 -0.30 1.03 15.58
N ILE A 8 -0.84 2.16 15.15
CA ILE A 8 -0.32 2.97 14.03
C ILE A 8 -0.32 4.47 14.38
N SER A 9 0.49 5.26 13.69
CA SER A 9 0.63 6.70 13.96
C SER A 9 -0.64 7.50 13.72
N SER A 10 -1.33 7.24 12.62
CA SER A 10 -2.59 7.90 12.22
C SER A 10 -3.35 7.02 11.22
N LEU A 11 -4.51 7.49 10.78
CA LEU A 11 -5.27 6.88 9.68
C LEU A 11 -5.36 7.86 8.49
N SER A 12 -4.25 8.54 8.18
CA SER A 12 -4.13 9.33 6.96
C SER A 12 -4.23 8.44 5.70
N ASP A 13 -4.17 9.03 4.52
CA ASP A 13 -4.36 8.30 3.27
C ASP A 13 -3.00 7.74 2.72
N GLY A 14 -2.16 7.20 3.60
CA GLY A 14 -0.91 6.51 3.26
C GLY A 14 -1.09 5.01 3.00
N GLY A 15 -0.04 4.37 2.48
CA GLY A 15 -0.06 2.94 2.15
C GLY A 15 -0.20 2.03 3.39
N ALA A 16 0.58 2.30 4.45
CA ALA A 16 0.51 1.54 5.70
C ALA A 16 -0.84 1.71 6.40
N GLU A 17 -1.37 2.94 6.40
CA GLU A 17 -2.66 3.28 6.99
C GLU A 17 -3.82 2.62 6.23
N THR A 18 -3.72 2.57 4.90
CA THR A 18 -4.69 1.85 4.05
C THR A 18 -4.68 0.37 4.36
N LEU A 19 -3.49 -0.25 4.47
CA LEU A 19 -3.34 -1.67 4.81
C LEU A 19 -3.97 -2.00 6.17
N VAL A 20 -3.66 -1.22 7.20
CA VAL A 20 -4.19 -1.42 8.57
C VAL A 20 -5.70 -1.25 8.61
N LYS A 21 -6.24 -0.27 7.88
CA LYS A 21 -7.69 -0.11 7.69
C LYS A 21 -8.31 -1.38 7.06
N ASP A 22 -7.67 -1.92 6.02
CA ASP A 22 -8.19 -3.10 5.33
C ASP A 22 -8.12 -4.35 6.23
N TYR A 23 -7.09 -4.50 7.07
CA TYR A 23 -7.07 -5.54 8.10
C TYR A 23 -8.30 -5.45 9.01
N GLY A 24 -8.62 -4.26 9.53
CA GLY A 24 -9.80 -4.08 10.40
C GLY A 24 -11.10 -4.50 9.72
N ILE A 25 -11.32 -4.05 8.48
CA ILE A 25 -12.52 -4.36 7.70
C ILE A 25 -12.60 -5.86 7.38
N LEU A 26 -11.49 -6.48 6.98
CA LEU A 26 -11.47 -7.89 6.61
C LEU A 26 -11.61 -8.81 7.82
N PHE A 27 -11.02 -8.50 8.97
CA PHE A 27 -11.28 -9.27 10.19
C PHE A 27 -12.76 -9.23 10.60
N LYS A 28 -13.45 -8.11 10.39
CA LYS A 28 -14.90 -8.05 10.62
C LYS A 28 -15.69 -8.84 9.58
N ARG A 29 -15.28 -8.80 8.30
CA ARG A 29 -15.91 -9.59 7.22
C ARG A 29 -15.74 -11.09 7.47
N HIS A 30 -14.57 -11.52 7.92
CA HIS A 30 -14.22 -12.89 8.25
C HIS A 30 -14.51 -13.21 9.73
N SER A 31 -15.77 -13.12 10.14
CA SER A 31 -16.20 -13.36 11.53
C SER A 31 -15.84 -14.76 12.06
N GLU A 32 -15.69 -15.74 11.17
CA GLU A 32 -15.22 -17.10 11.47
C GLU A 32 -13.80 -17.11 12.06
N LEU A 33 -12.99 -16.10 11.78
CA LEU A 33 -11.66 -15.96 12.37
C LEU A 33 -11.68 -15.59 13.86
N GLN A 34 -12.83 -15.17 14.38
CA GLN A 34 -13.03 -14.83 15.80
C GLN A 34 -12.04 -13.76 16.31
N ILE A 35 -11.63 -12.81 15.45
CA ILE A 35 -10.75 -11.68 15.79
C ILE A 35 -11.59 -10.41 15.97
N ARG A 36 -11.45 -9.75 17.15
CA ARG A 36 -11.87 -8.37 17.36
C ARG A 36 -10.66 -7.47 17.10
N CYS A 37 -10.65 -6.78 15.97
CA CYS A 37 -9.59 -5.84 15.61
C CYS A 37 -9.94 -4.44 16.12
N VAL A 38 -9.08 -3.87 16.96
CA VAL A 38 -9.18 -2.48 17.46
C VAL A 38 -8.00 -1.70 16.94
N LEU A 39 -8.25 -0.59 16.26
CA LEU A 39 -7.21 0.28 15.76
C LEU A 39 -6.86 1.32 16.81
N VAL A 40 -5.59 1.36 17.21
CA VAL A 40 -5.06 2.36 18.16
C VAL A 40 -4.18 3.34 17.38
N THR A 41 -4.50 4.63 17.44
CA THR A 41 -3.75 5.67 16.73
C THR A 41 -3.14 6.68 17.70
N LEU A 42 -1.96 7.22 17.36
CA LEU A 42 -1.44 8.38 18.10
C LEU A 42 -2.32 9.60 17.89
N HIS A 43 -2.70 9.85 16.64
CA HIS A 43 -3.47 11.03 16.26
C HIS A 43 -4.75 10.65 15.53
N ASN A 44 -5.82 11.40 15.84
CA ASN A 44 -7.07 11.28 15.13
C ASN A 44 -7.07 12.19 13.90
N VAL A 45 -7.26 11.60 12.70
CA VAL A 45 -7.43 12.31 11.42
C VAL A 45 -8.83 12.00 10.89
N LYS A 46 -9.86 12.61 11.51
CA LYS A 46 -11.28 12.34 11.24
C LYS A 46 -11.72 12.61 9.80
N ASP A 47 -10.99 13.47 9.08
CA ASP A 47 -11.35 13.86 7.72
C ASP A 47 -10.74 12.96 6.64
N SER A 48 -9.84 12.05 7.00
CA SER A 48 -9.25 11.11 6.04
C SER A 48 -10.29 10.14 5.48
N ALA A 49 -10.12 9.70 4.24
CA ALA A 49 -10.97 8.69 3.61
C ALA A 49 -10.89 7.36 4.37
N ASN A 50 -9.70 6.99 4.85
CA ASN A 50 -9.47 5.78 5.64
C ASN A 50 -10.28 5.79 6.96
N TYR A 51 -10.26 6.89 7.70
CA TYR A 51 -11.01 7.01 8.95
C TYR A 51 -12.53 6.90 8.73
N LYS A 52 -13.06 7.63 7.74
CA LYS A 52 -14.49 7.60 7.39
C LYS A 52 -14.94 6.20 6.98
N ARG A 53 -14.12 5.49 6.20
CA ARG A 53 -14.43 4.12 5.76
C ARG A 53 -14.45 3.13 6.92
N LEU A 54 -13.54 3.26 7.89
CA LEU A 54 -13.55 2.45 9.11
C LEU A 54 -14.80 2.70 9.95
N GLN A 55 -15.18 3.96 10.16
CA GLN A 55 -16.41 4.30 10.88
C GLN A 55 -17.65 3.71 10.23
N ASN A 56 -17.78 3.87 8.90
CA ASN A 56 -18.90 3.30 8.13
C ASN A 56 -18.94 1.77 8.20
N SER A 57 -17.78 1.14 8.36
CA SER A 57 -17.66 -0.32 8.54
C SER A 57 -17.87 -0.75 9.99
N GLY A 58 -18.07 0.18 10.92
CA GLY A 58 -18.24 -0.10 12.36
C GLY A 58 -17.02 -0.77 12.98
N ILE A 59 -15.83 -0.36 12.58
CA ILE A 59 -14.56 -0.78 13.19
C ILE A 59 -14.20 0.21 14.28
N GLU A 60 -13.78 -0.32 15.43
CA GLU A 60 -13.43 0.47 16.58
C GLU A 60 -12.06 1.13 16.42
N VAL A 61 -12.01 2.45 16.61
CA VAL A 61 -10.79 3.26 16.53
C VAL A 61 -10.63 4.04 17.83
N VAL A 62 -9.53 3.82 18.51
CA VAL A 62 -9.14 4.51 19.76
C VAL A 62 -7.94 5.39 19.48
N SER A 63 -8.05 6.68 19.78
CA SER A 63 -6.95 7.62 19.56
C SER A 63 -6.34 8.07 20.88
N ILE A 64 -5.01 8.01 20.97
CA ILE A 64 -4.27 8.49 22.15
C ILE A 64 -4.43 10.00 22.27
N TYR A 65 -4.32 10.72 21.16
CA TYR A 65 -4.61 12.14 21.07
C TYR A 65 -5.86 12.38 20.23
N ASN A 66 -6.89 12.97 20.82
CA ASN A 66 -8.19 13.17 20.15
C ASN A 66 -8.17 14.26 19.06
N ARG A 67 -7.11 15.06 18.97
CA ARG A 67 -6.93 16.13 17.98
C ARG A 67 -5.52 16.13 17.44
N HIS A 68 -5.37 16.59 16.20
CA HIS A 68 -4.06 16.88 15.59
C HIS A 68 -3.95 18.40 15.41
N ASN A 69 -3.23 19.07 16.31
CA ASN A 69 -2.95 20.51 16.21
C ASN A 69 -1.53 20.80 16.76
N LYS A 70 -1.08 22.06 16.65
CA LYS A 70 0.25 22.48 17.11
C LYS A 70 0.48 22.19 18.62
N PHE A 71 -0.54 22.34 19.46
CA PHE A 71 -0.45 22.05 20.91
C PHE A 71 -0.23 20.56 21.16
N VAL A 72 -0.94 19.68 20.47
CA VAL A 72 -0.75 18.24 20.58
C VAL A 72 0.65 17.83 20.07
N SER A 73 1.12 18.44 18.99
CA SER A 73 2.47 18.19 18.47
C SER A 73 3.53 18.59 19.50
N LEU A 74 3.41 19.76 20.11
CA LEU A 74 4.32 20.22 21.16
C LEU A 74 4.24 19.33 22.41
N HIS A 75 3.03 19.02 22.89
CA HIS A 75 2.82 18.11 24.02
C HIS A 75 3.45 16.75 23.76
N ARG A 76 3.28 16.18 22.58
CA ARG A 76 3.93 14.90 22.20
C ARG A 76 5.45 15.00 22.22
N GLN A 77 6.01 16.11 21.74
CA GLN A 77 7.46 16.33 21.73
C GLN A 77 8.02 16.40 23.14
N LEU A 78 7.33 17.05 24.05
CA LEU A 78 7.79 17.26 25.43
C LEU A 78 7.45 16.10 26.37
N PHE A 79 6.28 15.51 26.24
CA PHE A 79 5.72 14.54 27.18
C PHE A 79 5.32 13.20 26.55
N GLY A 80 5.49 13.04 25.24
CA GLY A 80 5.02 11.85 24.52
C GLY A 80 5.65 10.56 25.00
N SER A 81 6.92 10.58 25.39
CA SER A 81 7.64 9.42 25.93
C SER A 81 7.04 8.89 27.24
N TRP A 82 6.36 9.71 27.99
CA TRP A 82 5.69 9.37 29.24
C TRP A 82 4.16 9.19 29.07
N TYR A 83 3.51 10.08 28.32
CA TYR A 83 2.05 10.08 28.16
C TYR A 83 1.55 8.94 27.29
N VAL A 84 2.20 8.70 26.14
CA VAL A 84 1.77 7.66 25.19
C VAL A 84 1.81 6.25 25.80
N PRO A 85 2.92 5.83 26.46
CA PRO A 85 2.95 4.51 27.12
C PRO A 85 1.85 4.33 28.17
N ARG A 86 1.56 5.36 28.98
CA ARG A 86 0.50 5.30 30.00
C ARG A 86 -0.88 5.13 29.39
N ARG A 87 -1.18 5.89 28.34
CA ARG A 87 -2.45 5.76 27.64
C ARG A 87 -2.57 4.41 26.93
N LEU A 88 -1.48 3.94 26.34
CA LEU A 88 -1.44 2.61 25.72
C LEU A 88 -1.67 1.50 26.77
N LEU A 89 -1.04 1.61 27.95
CA LEU A 89 -1.24 0.67 29.04
C LEU A 89 -2.72 0.63 29.48
N GLN A 90 -3.36 1.78 29.63
CA GLN A 90 -4.79 1.84 29.93
C GLN A 90 -5.65 1.15 28.86
N ILE A 91 -5.34 1.38 27.57
CA ILE A 91 -6.02 0.69 26.46
C ILE A 91 -5.79 -0.82 26.55
N ILE A 92 -4.59 -1.27 26.87
CA ILE A 92 -4.29 -2.69 27.07
C ILE A 92 -5.11 -3.29 28.22
N GLU A 93 -5.24 -2.54 29.31
CA GLU A 93 -6.04 -2.95 30.47
C GLU A 93 -7.55 -2.96 30.18
N ASP A 94 -8.05 -2.03 29.36
CA ASP A 94 -9.47 -1.97 28.96
C ASP A 94 -9.85 -3.07 27.97
N TYR A 95 -8.96 -3.41 27.04
CA TYR A 95 -9.26 -4.30 25.91
C TYR A 95 -8.74 -5.74 26.07
N HIS A 96 -7.83 -6.00 27.01
CA HIS A 96 -7.20 -7.30 27.27
C HIS A 96 -6.75 -8.02 25.98
N PRO A 97 -5.90 -7.37 25.14
CA PRO A 97 -5.50 -7.95 23.85
C PRO A 97 -4.59 -9.16 24.04
N VAL A 98 -4.68 -10.14 23.17
CA VAL A 98 -3.70 -11.25 23.08
C VAL A 98 -2.53 -10.87 22.20
N ALA A 99 -2.68 -9.90 21.31
CA ALA A 99 -1.61 -9.42 20.44
C ALA A 99 -1.69 -7.90 20.22
N ILE A 100 -0.52 -7.30 20.08
CA ILE A 100 -0.34 -5.91 19.64
C ILE A 100 0.51 -5.96 18.36
N HIS A 101 -0.06 -5.53 17.26
CA HIS A 101 0.62 -5.42 15.99
C HIS A 101 0.97 -3.95 15.72
N VAL A 102 2.24 -3.66 15.74
CA VAL A 102 2.79 -2.30 15.64
C VAL A 102 3.19 -1.99 14.21
N HIS A 103 2.89 -0.79 13.77
CA HIS A 103 3.19 -0.29 12.44
C HIS A 103 3.96 1.04 12.52
N LEU A 104 4.86 1.25 11.57
CA LEU A 104 5.69 2.47 11.51
C LEU A 104 6.59 2.64 12.76
N GLY A 105 7.06 3.84 13.04
CA GLY A 105 8.02 4.12 14.12
C GLY A 105 7.37 4.27 15.51
N LEU A 106 6.80 3.22 16.07
CA LEU A 106 6.07 3.26 17.35
C LEU A 106 6.56 2.26 18.41
N LEU A 107 7.56 1.44 18.11
CA LEU A 107 8.09 0.44 19.06
C LEU A 107 8.63 1.08 20.35
N ARG A 108 9.26 2.25 20.24
CA ARG A 108 9.80 2.98 21.40
C ARG A 108 8.77 3.27 22.48
N TYR A 109 7.48 3.36 22.16
CA TYR A 109 6.41 3.58 23.13
C TYR A 109 6.04 2.34 23.93
N LEU A 110 6.48 1.15 23.50
CA LEU A 110 6.29 -0.10 24.24
C LEU A 110 7.36 -0.31 25.32
N LEU A 111 8.57 0.28 25.18
CA LEU A 111 9.66 0.09 26.12
C LEU A 111 9.29 0.40 27.58
N PRO A 112 8.67 1.56 27.91
CA PRO A 112 8.35 1.90 29.30
C PRO A 112 7.32 0.97 29.96
N ILE A 113 6.59 0.18 29.16
CA ILE A 113 5.56 -0.76 29.64
C ILE A 113 5.89 -2.22 29.34
N ASN A 114 7.12 -2.52 28.93
CA ASN A 114 7.53 -3.85 28.48
C ASN A 114 7.21 -4.98 29.48
N ASN A 115 7.35 -4.70 30.78
CA ASN A 115 7.03 -5.63 31.86
C ASN A 115 5.54 -5.97 32.02
N ARG A 116 4.65 -5.27 31.31
CA ARG A 116 3.21 -5.56 31.26
C ARG A 116 2.81 -6.30 29.97
N LEU A 117 3.78 -6.61 29.11
CA LEU A 117 3.56 -7.18 27.77
C LEU A 117 3.91 -8.68 27.68
N TRP A 118 4.30 -9.34 28.80
CA TRP A 118 4.79 -10.73 28.80
C TRP A 118 3.82 -11.76 28.22
N ASN A 119 2.51 -11.55 28.43
CA ASN A 119 1.45 -12.43 27.94
C ASN A 119 0.77 -11.90 26.66
N ILE A 120 1.36 -10.90 26.02
CA ILE A 120 0.83 -10.27 24.82
C ILE A 120 1.82 -10.51 23.69
N LYS A 121 1.36 -11.10 22.60
CA LYS A 121 2.17 -11.31 21.43
C LYS A 121 2.46 -9.98 20.73
N LEU A 122 3.74 -9.68 20.54
CA LEU A 122 4.16 -8.47 19.85
C LEU A 122 4.54 -8.77 18.40
N LEU A 123 3.97 -8.03 17.47
CA LEU A 123 4.32 -8.08 16.06
C LEU A 123 4.67 -6.68 15.56
N TYR A 124 5.60 -6.59 14.63
CA TYR A 124 5.97 -5.34 14.00
C TYR A 124 6.12 -5.52 12.50
N THR A 125 5.32 -4.78 11.71
CA THR A 125 5.50 -4.72 10.26
C THR A 125 6.35 -3.53 9.86
N CYS A 126 7.47 -3.80 9.19
CA CYS A 126 8.35 -2.80 8.60
C CYS A 126 7.77 -2.33 7.26
N HIS A 127 7.25 -1.09 7.20
CA HIS A 127 6.59 -0.56 6.00
C HIS A 127 7.52 0.20 5.05
N ASN A 128 8.71 0.57 5.52
CA ASN A 128 9.72 1.29 4.76
C ASN A 128 11.01 0.48 4.74
N GLU A 129 11.96 0.90 3.90
CA GLU A 129 13.31 0.31 3.89
C GLU A 129 13.89 0.29 5.32
N PRO A 130 14.43 -0.85 5.79
CA PRO A 130 14.92 -0.99 7.17
C PRO A 130 15.94 0.09 7.57
N ALA A 131 16.83 0.47 6.65
CA ALA A 131 17.81 1.53 6.90
C ALA A 131 17.16 2.90 7.16
N VAL A 132 16.02 3.19 6.52
CA VAL A 132 15.25 4.42 6.77
C VAL A 132 14.49 4.34 8.09
N MET A 133 13.89 3.19 8.39
CA MET A 133 13.07 3.01 9.59
C MET A 133 13.92 3.02 10.87
N PHE A 134 15.07 2.36 10.86
CA PHE A 134 15.91 2.13 12.02
C PHE A 134 17.23 2.93 12.01
N GLY A 135 17.49 3.71 10.95
CA GLY A 135 18.78 4.40 10.75
C GLY A 135 18.93 5.77 11.41
N HIS A 136 17.88 6.36 11.98
CA HIS A 136 17.88 7.80 12.34
C HIS A 136 17.92 8.13 13.83
N GLY A 137 18.42 7.25 14.71
CA GLY A 137 18.59 7.57 16.12
C GLY A 137 17.30 8.03 16.84
N ASN A 138 16.15 7.58 16.38
CA ASN A 138 14.83 7.92 16.91
C ASN A 138 14.35 6.98 18.03
N GLY A 139 15.23 6.09 18.50
CA GLY A 139 14.96 5.09 19.53
C GLY A 139 14.19 3.85 19.02
N GLU A 140 13.89 3.75 17.73
CA GLU A 140 13.17 2.60 17.18
C GLU A 140 14.05 1.36 17.07
N LYS A 141 15.34 1.52 16.73
CA LYS A 141 16.29 0.41 16.62
C LYS A 141 16.53 -0.21 17.98
N GLU A 142 16.84 0.61 18.97
CA GLU A 142 17.06 0.21 20.36
C GLU A 142 15.81 -0.46 20.94
N ALA A 143 14.63 0.05 20.59
CA ALA A 143 13.36 -0.55 21.01
C ALA A 143 13.16 -1.91 20.36
N ALA A 144 13.43 -2.06 19.08
CA ALA A 144 13.32 -3.33 18.37
C ALA A 144 14.29 -4.37 18.97
N GLU A 145 15.57 -4.01 19.16
CA GLU A 145 16.59 -4.88 19.77
C GLU A 145 16.18 -5.37 21.17
N PHE A 146 15.68 -4.44 22.00
CA PHE A 146 15.22 -4.79 23.35
C PHE A 146 14.01 -5.73 23.31
N LEU A 147 12.98 -5.42 22.52
CA LEU A 147 11.74 -6.20 22.46
C LEU A 147 11.94 -7.57 21.78
N LEU A 148 12.85 -7.68 20.79
CA LEU A 148 13.28 -8.96 20.23
C LEU A 148 13.87 -9.87 21.30
N LYS A 149 14.76 -9.32 22.15
CA LYS A 149 15.46 -10.08 23.18
C LYS A 149 14.56 -10.45 24.38
N ASN A 150 13.66 -9.56 24.79
CA ASN A 150 12.97 -9.67 26.07
C ASN A 150 11.47 -9.97 25.97
N ASN A 151 10.82 -9.68 24.84
CA ASN A 151 9.39 -9.79 24.68
C ASN A 151 8.97 -10.62 23.45
N ASN A 152 9.87 -11.39 22.85
CA ASN A 152 9.62 -12.23 21.68
C ASN A 152 8.94 -11.48 20.53
N LEU A 153 9.41 -10.26 20.24
CA LEU A 153 8.87 -9.47 19.13
C LEU A 153 9.02 -10.22 17.80
N GLN A 154 7.90 -10.43 17.10
CA GLN A 154 7.91 -11.01 15.76
C GLN A 154 8.05 -9.88 14.71
N MET A 155 9.19 -9.87 14.00
CA MET A 155 9.39 -8.96 12.87
C MET A 155 8.67 -9.49 11.62
N ILE A 156 8.06 -8.57 10.87
CA ILE A 156 7.36 -8.85 9.61
C ILE A 156 7.95 -7.95 8.52
N ALA A 157 8.42 -8.58 7.46
CA ALA A 157 8.89 -7.94 6.23
C ALA A 157 7.79 -7.99 5.16
N LEU A 158 7.82 -7.06 4.21
CA LEU A 158 6.86 -7.03 3.10
C LEU A 158 7.31 -7.83 1.87
N HIS A 159 8.59 -8.21 1.81
CA HIS A 159 9.18 -9.03 0.76
C HIS A 159 10.50 -9.66 1.24
N GLU A 160 11.00 -10.64 0.49
CA GLU A 160 12.16 -11.44 0.88
C GLU A 160 13.44 -10.62 1.08
N GLU A 161 13.72 -9.65 0.21
CA GLU A 161 14.90 -8.79 0.35
C GLU A 161 14.86 -8.00 1.69
N MET A 162 13.70 -7.46 2.07
CA MET A 162 13.51 -6.79 3.34
C MET A 162 13.70 -7.75 4.54
N ARG A 163 13.25 -9.01 4.42
CA ARG A 163 13.48 -10.05 5.43
C ARG A 163 14.98 -10.26 5.65
N VAL A 164 15.75 -10.40 4.58
CA VAL A 164 17.21 -10.57 4.66
C VAL A 164 17.86 -9.35 5.33
N GLN A 165 17.44 -8.14 4.97
CA GLN A 165 17.96 -6.91 5.56
C GLN A 165 17.65 -6.81 7.06
N LEU A 166 16.41 -7.10 7.48
CA LEU A 166 16.01 -7.09 8.89
C LEU A 166 16.77 -8.16 9.70
N ASN A 167 16.87 -9.37 9.17
CA ASN A 167 17.62 -10.44 9.82
C ASN A 167 19.10 -10.06 10.02
N SER A 168 19.72 -9.50 9.00
CA SER A 168 21.11 -9.02 9.08
C SER A 168 21.27 -7.87 10.08
N MET A 169 20.31 -6.92 10.09
CA MET A 169 20.37 -5.73 10.94
C MET A 169 20.27 -6.06 12.43
N PHE A 170 19.43 -7.04 12.79
CA PHE A 170 19.13 -7.41 14.19
C PHE A 170 19.79 -8.72 14.63
N GLY A 171 20.54 -9.40 13.76
CA GLY A 171 21.19 -10.68 14.08
C GLY A 171 20.19 -11.80 14.40
N ILE A 172 19.08 -11.87 13.68
CA ILE A 172 18.00 -12.85 13.84
C ILE A 172 17.78 -13.63 12.53
N ASP A 173 17.03 -14.72 12.58
CA ASP A 173 16.60 -15.52 11.44
C ASP A 173 15.06 -15.69 11.37
N SER A 174 14.37 -15.10 12.34
CA SER A 174 12.96 -15.32 12.63
C SER A 174 11.99 -14.33 11.96
N THR A 175 12.49 -13.37 11.16
CA THR A 175 11.63 -12.45 10.42
C THR A 175 10.77 -13.23 9.40
N ILE A 176 9.47 -13.01 9.40
CA ILE A 176 8.54 -13.62 8.44
C ILE A 176 8.19 -12.63 7.33
N VAL A 177 7.82 -13.14 6.16
CA VAL A 177 7.34 -12.32 5.05
C VAL A 177 5.81 -12.37 5.00
N ILE A 178 5.19 -11.18 5.03
CA ILE A 178 3.76 -10.99 4.78
C ILE A 178 3.63 -9.84 3.79
N ASN A 179 3.25 -10.15 2.57
CA ASN A 179 3.13 -9.15 1.51
C ASN A 179 1.99 -8.16 1.79
N ASN A 180 2.15 -6.91 1.34
CA ASN A 180 1.03 -5.97 1.26
C ASN A 180 0.03 -6.52 0.23
N GLY A 181 -1.11 -6.97 0.73
CA GLY A 181 -2.13 -7.56 -0.10
C GLY A 181 -3.13 -6.55 -0.66
N VAL A 182 -3.97 -7.06 -1.55
CA VAL A 182 -5.12 -6.37 -2.15
C VAL A 182 -6.36 -7.23 -1.92
N ASP A 183 -7.51 -6.62 -1.69
CA ASP A 183 -8.78 -7.37 -1.57
C ASP A 183 -9.24 -7.86 -2.95
N PHE A 184 -8.89 -9.09 -3.31
CA PHE A 184 -9.25 -9.72 -4.59
C PHE A 184 -10.76 -9.79 -4.80
N THR A 185 -11.54 -9.84 -3.72
CA THR A 185 -13.02 -9.88 -3.80
C THR A 185 -13.55 -8.66 -4.54
N SER A 186 -12.94 -7.48 -4.34
CA SER A 186 -13.35 -6.23 -4.98
C SER A 186 -13.21 -6.28 -6.52
N PHE A 187 -12.26 -7.07 -7.03
CA PHE A 187 -12.04 -7.24 -8.48
C PHE A 187 -12.98 -8.28 -9.09
N HIS A 188 -13.34 -9.32 -8.35
CA HIS A 188 -14.24 -10.37 -8.84
C HIS A 188 -15.72 -9.98 -8.79
N GLN A 189 -16.10 -9.01 -7.96
CA GLN A 189 -17.50 -8.61 -7.74
C GLN A 189 -17.94 -7.41 -8.60
N ILE A 190 -17.14 -6.98 -9.58
CA ILE A 190 -17.49 -5.86 -10.48
C ILE A 190 -18.66 -6.29 -11.36
N LYS A 191 -19.85 -5.70 -11.13
CA LYS A 191 -21.08 -6.00 -11.88
C LYS A 191 -21.11 -5.35 -13.26
N GLU A 192 -20.54 -4.15 -13.36
CA GLU A 192 -20.50 -3.38 -14.59
C GLU A 192 -19.62 -4.07 -15.64
N SER A 193 -20.10 -4.10 -16.89
CA SER A 193 -19.29 -4.50 -18.02
C SER A 193 -18.22 -3.42 -18.31
N ARG A 194 -17.16 -3.81 -19.01
CA ARG A 194 -16.12 -2.89 -19.47
C ARG A 194 -16.71 -1.73 -20.30
N ASP A 195 -17.66 -2.03 -21.17
CA ASP A 195 -18.31 -1.03 -22.03
C ASP A 195 -19.13 -0.03 -21.21
N GLN A 196 -19.83 -0.50 -20.16
CA GLN A 196 -20.58 0.39 -19.26
C GLN A 196 -19.65 1.34 -18.52
N ILE A 197 -18.51 0.84 -18.03
CA ILE A 197 -17.52 1.69 -17.33
C ILE A 197 -16.92 2.71 -18.29
N ARG A 198 -16.53 2.30 -19.52
CA ARG A 198 -15.99 3.21 -20.55
C ARG A 198 -16.99 4.27 -20.96
N ASN A 199 -18.25 3.90 -21.15
CA ASN A 199 -19.32 4.85 -21.47
C ASN A 199 -19.47 5.91 -20.35
N GLY A 200 -19.44 5.50 -19.08
CA GLY A 200 -19.48 6.41 -17.95
C GLY A 200 -18.26 7.36 -17.83
N LEU A 201 -17.16 7.02 -18.51
CA LEU A 201 -15.95 7.82 -18.61
C LEU A 201 -15.86 8.62 -19.92
N ASN A 202 -16.86 8.54 -20.80
CA ASN A 202 -16.84 9.10 -22.16
C ASN A 202 -15.67 8.56 -23.02
N ILE A 203 -15.24 7.32 -22.79
CA ILE A 203 -14.24 6.62 -23.60
C ILE A 203 -14.95 5.73 -24.61
N PRO A 204 -14.63 5.80 -25.91
CA PRO A 204 -15.20 4.90 -26.91
C PRO A 204 -14.96 3.43 -26.56
N LYS A 205 -15.96 2.56 -26.76
CA LYS A 205 -15.88 1.14 -26.38
C LYS A 205 -14.75 0.39 -27.09
N ASP A 206 -14.43 0.78 -28.31
CA ASP A 206 -13.39 0.20 -29.18
C ASP A 206 -12.02 0.90 -29.03
N ALA A 207 -11.91 1.90 -28.15
CA ALA A 207 -10.64 2.56 -27.88
C ALA A 207 -9.63 1.63 -27.23
N TYR A 208 -8.35 1.83 -27.52
CA TYR A 208 -7.25 1.20 -26.81
C TYR A 208 -6.84 2.07 -25.61
N VAL A 209 -7.13 1.61 -24.39
CA VAL A 209 -6.96 2.39 -23.17
C VAL A 209 -5.68 2.00 -22.45
N VAL A 210 -4.72 2.91 -22.44
CA VAL A 210 -3.52 2.84 -21.59
C VAL A 210 -3.85 3.48 -20.26
N GLY A 211 -3.60 2.78 -19.15
CA GLY A 211 -3.90 3.28 -17.82
C GLY A 211 -2.68 3.43 -16.93
N HIS A 212 -2.76 4.38 -16.00
CA HIS A 212 -1.79 4.54 -14.91
C HIS A 212 -2.50 5.05 -13.66
N ILE A 213 -2.13 4.51 -12.51
CA ILE A 213 -2.62 4.94 -11.20
C ILE A 213 -1.43 5.29 -10.32
N GLY A 214 -1.38 6.53 -9.85
CA GLY A 214 -0.29 6.95 -8.97
C GLY A 214 -0.29 8.44 -8.67
N ARG A 215 0.43 8.80 -7.61
CA ARG A 215 0.63 10.22 -7.27
C ARG A 215 1.41 10.92 -8.36
N PHE A 216 0.94 12.09 -8.81
CA PHE A 216 1.69 12.92 -9.76
C PHE A 216 2.96 13.47 -9.09
N SER A 217 4.04 12.70 -9.16
CA SER A 217 5.35 12.97 -8.57
C SER A 217 6.46 12.60 -9.54
N LYS A 218 7.68 13.09 -9.28
CA LYS A 218 8.86 12.73 -10.07
C LYS A 218 9.09 11.21 -10.11
N GLN A 219 8.86 10.52 -8.99
CA GLN A 219 9.02 9.07 -8.86
C GLN A 219 8.20 8.29 -9.89
N LYS A 220 6.91 8.67 -10.09
CA LYS A 220 5.98 7.97 -11.01
C LYS A 220 6.21 8.30 -12.49
N ASN A 221 7.07 9.29 -12.79
CA ASN A 221 7.58 9.60 -14.13
C ASN A 221 6.50 9.85 -15.20
N HIS A 222 5.45 10.58 -14.83
CA HIS A 222 4.30 10.84 -15.72
C HIS A 222 4.68 11.61 -16.99
N LEU A 223 5.76 12.41 -16.98
CA LEU A 223 6.19 13.12 -18.18
C LEU A 223 6.65 12.15 -19.26
N PHE A 224 7.48 11.17 -18.89
CA PHE A 224 7.92 10.10 -19.79
C PHE A 224 6.76 9.21 -20.23
N LEU A 225 5.81 8.94 -19.31
CA LEU A 225 4.59 8.19 -19.63
C LEU A 225 3.79 8.88 -20.75
N VAL A 226 3.65 10.22 -20.71
CA VAL A 226 2.96 10.98 -21.77
C VAL A 226 3.74 10.94 -23.07
N GLU A 227 5.07 10.95 -23.04
CA GLU A 227 5.91 10.78 -24.24
C GLU A 227 5.71 9.43 -24.91
N ILE A 228 5.70 8.34 -24.11
CA ILE A 228 5.38 6.99 -24.59
C ILE A 228 3.97 6.98 -25.22
N PHE A 229 2.99 7.57 -24.54
CA PHE A 229 1.62 7.61 -25.04
C PHE A 229 1.48 8.41 -26.35
N ALA A 230 2.16 9.57 -26.46
CA ALA A 230 2.15 10.37 -27.68
C ALA A 230 2.71 9.55 -28.86
N LYS A 231 3.80 8.80 -28.64
CA LYS A 231 4.38 7.91 -29.64
C LYS A 231 3.46 6.75 -29.99
N LEU A 232 2.79 6.17 -29.01
CA LEU A 232 1.77 5.14 -29.23
C LEU A 232 0.59 5.68 -30.06
N TYR A 233 0.14 6.90 -29.77
CA TYR A 233 -0.96 7.54 -30.49
C TYR A 233 -0.63 7.79 -31.98
N GLU A 234 0.63 7.98 -32.35
CA GLU A 234 1.05 8.03 -33.75
C GLU A 234 0.74 6.72 -34.49
N LYS A 235 1.02 5.57 -33.81
CA LYS A 235 0.81 4.21 -34.34
C LYS A 235 -0.64 3.75 -34.27
N LYS A 236 -1.39 4.19 -33.23
CA LYS A 236 -2.77 3.72 -32.94
C LYS A 236 -3.66 4.90 -32.54
N LYS A 237 -4.27 5.54 -33.56
CA LYS A 237 -5.06 6.78 -33.41
C LYS A 237 -6.30 6.64 -32.53
N ASN A 238 -6.85 5.43 -32.35
CA ASN A 238 -7.94 5.18 -31.44
C ASN A 238 -7.44 4.77 -30.04
N SER A 239 -6.46 5.52 -29.50
CA SER A 239 -5.94 5.29 -28.16
C SER A 239 -6.34 6.40 -27.20
N PHE A 240 -6.51 6.04 -25.92
CA PHE A 240 -6.76 6.95 -24.81
C PHE A 240 -5.77 6.66 -23.67
N LEU A 241 -5.37 7.71 -22.94
CA LEU A 241 -4.59 7.60 -21.72
C LEU A 241 -5.46 7.96 -20.52
N LEU A 242 -5.63 7.02 -19.59
CA LEU A 242 -6.36 7.21 -18.36
C LEU A 242 -5.38 7.33 -17.18
N LEU A 243 -5.24 8.53 -16.63
CA LEU A 243 -4.40 8.84 -15.47
C LEU A 243 -5.25 9.03 -14.23
N ILE A 244 -4.93 8.33 -13.14
CA ILE A 244 -5.68 8.40 -11.87
C ILE A 244 -4.74 8.79 -10.75
N GLY A 245 -5.01 9.93 -10.12
CA GLY A 245 -4.23 10.42 -9.00
C GLY A 245 -4.27 11.91 -8.79
N THR A 246 -3.50 12.36 -7.80
CA THR A 246 -3.25 13.77 -7.46
C THR A 246 -1.76 13.99 -7.23
N GLY A 247 -1.29 15.21 -7.29
CA GLY A 247 0.11 15.50 -6.93
C GLY A 247 0.68 16.74 -7.59
N PRO A 248 1.88 17.16 -7.15
CA PRO A 248 2.45 18.47 -7.51
C PRO A 248 2.91 18.58 -8.97
N THR A 249 3.07 17.47 -9.69
CA THR A 249 3.52 17.51 -11.09
C THR A 249 2.39 17.48 -12.11
N LYS A 250 1.11 17.50 -11.67
CA LYS A 250 -0.07 17.36 -12.54
C LYS A 250 -0.09 18.42 -13.66
N GLU A 251 0.13 19.69 -13.31
CA GLU A 251 0.10 20.78 -14.28
C GLU A 251 1.19 20.64 -15.37
N LYS A 252 2.38 20.17 -14.97
CA LYS A 252 3.47 19.88 -15.92
C LYS A 252 3.10 18.74 -16.89
N VAL A 253 2.34 17.75 -16.41
CA VAL A 253 1.87 16.63 -17.24
C VAL A 253 0.83 17.11 -18.27
N ILE A 254 -0.09 17.99 -17.86
CA ILE A 254 -1.10 18.59 -18.75
C ILE A 254 -0.39 19.45 -19.82
N GLN A 255 0.57 20.28 -19.42
CA GLN A 255 1.35 21.09 -20.34
C GLN A 255 2.11 20.22 -21.36
N LYS A 256 2.79 19.17 -20.91
CA LYS A 256 3.52 18.23 -21.78
C LYS A 256 2.57 17.54 -22.78
N ALA A 257 1.38 17.16 -22.33
CA ALA A 257 0.35 16.57 -23.20
C ALA A 257 -0.10 17.55 -24.31
N SER A 258 -0.25 18.83 -23.98
CA SER A 258 -0.58 19.89 -24.93
C SER A 258 0.56 20.10 -25.95
N GLU A 259 1.80 20.17 -25.49
CA GLU A 259 2.98 20.31 -26.34
C GLU A 259 3.12 19.17 -27.35
N LEU A 260 2.75 17.95 -26.96
CA LEU A 260 2.77 16.75 -27.80
C LEU A 260 1.46 16.54 -28.60
N GLY A 261 0.49 17.43 -28.50
CA GLY A 261 -0.78 17.37 -29.27
C GLY A 261 -1.70 16.20 -28.89
N VAL A 262 -1.59 15.66 -27.67
CA VAL A 262 -2.37 14.50 -27.21
C VAL A 262 -3.32 14.82 -26.05
N GLN A 263 -3.45 16.07 -25.65
CA GLN A 263 -4.25 16.49 -24.50
C GLN A 263 -5.69 15.99 -24.54
N GLU A 264 -6.36 16.04 -25.72
CA GLU A 264 -7.74 15.59 -25.94
C GLU A 264 -7.90 14.05 -25.85
N ARG A 265 -6.81 13.32 -25.74
CA ARG A 265 -6.77 11.87 -25.61
C ARG A 265 -6.38 11.40 -24.22
N ILE A 266 -6.26 12.34 -23.27
CA ILE A 266 -5.87 12.06 -21.88
C ILE A 266 -7.02 12.42 -20.95
N LEU A 267 -7.49 11.43 -20.20
CA LEU A 267 -8.46 11.62 -19.13
C LEU A 267 -7.74 11.55 -17.78
N ILE A 268 -7.83 12.61 -16.98
CA ILE A 268 -7.23 12.68 -15.64
C ILE A 268 -8.33 12.68 -14.59
N LEU A 269 -8.32 11.65 -13.74
CA LEU A 269 -9.26 11.49 -12.63
C LEU A 269 -8.53 11.64 -11.29
N SER A 270 -9.21 12.21 -10.31
CA SER A 270 -8.65 12.42 -8.96
C SER A 270 -9.61 11.87 -7.91
N ASN A 271 -9.05 11.43 -6.76
CA ASN A 271 -9.82 11.01 -5.58
C ASN A 271 -10.86 9.90 -5.89
N ARG A 272 -10.48 8.93 -6.72
CA ARG A 272 -11.34 7.78 -7.07
C ARG A 272 -11.20 6.67 -6.03
N THR A 273 -12.32 6.00 -5.74
CA THR A 273 -12.41 4.84 -4.84
C THR A 273 -12.80 3.56 -5.56
N ASP A 274 -13.22 3.66 -6.81
CA ASP A 274 -13.63 2.58 -7.71
C ASP A 274 -12.46 2.07 -8.58
N ILE A 275 -11.31 1.89 -7.96
CA ILE A 275 -10.09 1.46 -8.65
C ILE A 275 -10.26 0.16 -9.42
N PRO A 276 -10.93 -0.89 -8.89
CA PRO A 276 -11.17 -2.11 -9.65
C PRO A 276 -11.92 -1.89 -10.97
N GLN A 277 -12.99 -1.04 -10.96
CA GLN A 277 -13.75 -0.70 -12.16
C GLN A 277 -12.89 0.06 -13.16
N LEU A 278 -12.09 1.03 -12.70
CA LEU A 278 -11.21 1.80 -13.56
C LEU A 278 -10.15 0.91 -14.22
N LEU A 279 -9.53 -0.02 -13.47
CA LEU A 279 -8.60 -1.01 -14.02
C LEU A 279 -9.30 -1.91 -15.07
N LYS A 280 -10.54 -2.36 -14.81
CA LYS A 280 -11.31 -3.15 -15.77
C LYS A 280 -11.58 -2.41 -17.10
N SER A 281 -11.56 -1.08 -17.10
CA SER A 281 -11.72 -0.26 -18.32
C SER A 281 -10.48 -0.18 -19.20
N MET A 282 -9.29 -0.55 -18.68
CA MET A 282 -8.01 -0.44 -19.37
C MET A 282 -7.70 -1.69 -20.22
N ASP A 283 -6.81 -1.54 -21.22
CA ASP A 283 -6.22 -2.62 -22.00
C ASP A 283 -4.82 -2.98 -21.51
N VAL A 284 -4.07 -1.98 -21.05
CA VAL A 284 -2.70 -2.12 -20.57
C VAL A 284 -2.45 -1.13 -19.44
N PHE A 285 -1.70 -1.55 -18.45
CA PHE A 285 -1.22 -0.71 -17.36
C PHE A 285 0.23 -0.30 -17.63
N LEU A 286 0.49 0.99 -17.79
CA LEU A 286 1.81 1.54 -18.08
C LEU A 286 2.43 2.15 -16.82
N PHE A 287 3.60 1.67 -16.41
CA PHE A 287 4.19 2.01 -15.13
C PHE A 287 5.70 2.31 -15.21
N PRO A 288 6.13 3.42 -15.85
CA PRO A 288 7.52 3.76 -16.06
C PRO A 288 8.13 4.49 -14.84
N SER A 289 7.79 4.05 -13.63
CA SER A 289 8.30 4.64 -12.38
C SER A 289 9.83 4.53 -12.29
N LEU A 290 10.46 5.55 -11.71
CA LEU A 290 11.92 5.57 -11.52
C LEU A 290 12.37 4.58 -10.44
N PHE A 291 11.57 4.36 -9.42
CA PHE A 291 11.80 3.39 -8.35
C PHE A 291 10.49 3.12 -7.60
N GLU A 292 10.36 1.91 -7.06
CA GLU A 292 9.26 1.50 -6.17
C GLU A 292 9.80 0.54 -5.10
N GLY A 293 9.18 0.60 -3.93
CA GLY A 293 9.18 -0.52 -3.00
C GLY A 293 8.21 -1.61 -3.49
N LEU A 294 7.28 -2.07 -2.65
CA LEU A 294 6.14 -2.85 -3.12
C LEU A 294 5.01 -1.91 -3.56
N SER A 295 4.72 -1.90 -4.86
CA SER A 295 3.69 -1.02 -5.43
C SER A 295 2.30 -1.68 -5.39
N VAL A 296 1.46 -1.25 -4.46
CA VAL A 296 0.07 -1.74 -4.35
C VAL A 296 -0.70 -1.56 -5.66
N THR A 297 -0.56 -0.43 -6.35
CA THR A 297 -1.28 -0.17 -7.61
C THR A 297 -0.83 -1.10 -8.75
N LEU A 298 0.44 -1.52 -8.76
CA LEU A 298 0.91 -2.51 -9.72
C LEU A 298 0.39 -3.92 -9.37
N VAL A 299 0.30 -4.26 -8.08
CA VAL A 299 -0.37 -5.49 -7.63
C VAL A 299 -1.84 -5.48 -8.07
N GLU A 300 -2.57 -4.39 -7.84
CA GLU A 300 -3.97 -4.22 -8.26
C GLU A 300 -4.16 -4.42 -9.77
N ALA A 301 -3.30 -3.83 -10.58
CA ALA A 301 -3.35 -3.98 -12.04
C ALA A 301 -3.14 -5.44 -12.48
N GLN A 302 -2.21 -6.15 -11.85
CA GLN A 302 -1.94 -7.56 -12.13
C GLN A 302 -3.09 -8.45 -11.66
N VAL A 303 -3.69 -8.18 -10.49
CA VAL A 303 -4.89 -8.87 -9.98
C VAL A 303 -6.09 -8.63 -10.88
N ALA A 304 -6.22 -7.43 -11.47
CA ALA A 304 -7.25 -7.14 -12.47
C ALA A 304 -7.04 -7.87 -13.80
N GLY A 305 -5.96 -8.66 -13.95
CA GLY A 305 -5.62 -9.39 -15.15
C GLY A 305 -5.06 -8.51 -16.28
N LEU A 306 -4.65 -7.28 -15.96
CA LEU A 306 -4.09 -6.39 -16.96
C LEU A 306 -2.66 -6.80 -17.34
N ARG A 307 -2.35 -6.65 -18.62
CA ARG A 307 -0.99 -6.58 -19.08
C ARG A 307 -0.33 -5.34 -18.46
N CYS A 308 0.83 -5.51 -17.86
CA CYS A 308 1.59 -4.42 -17.26
C CYS A 308 2.90 -4.22 -18.05
N VAL A 309 3.18 -2.98 -18.45
CA VAL A 309 4.47 -2.58 -19.02
C VAL A 309 5.14 -1.63 -18.02
N ILE A 310 6.24 -2.06 -17.43
CA ILE A 310 6.88 -1.39 -16.30
C ILE A 310 8.35 -1.11 -16.60
N SER A 311 8.96 -0.18 -15.86
CA SER A 311 10.40 0.05 -15.97
C SER A 311 11.21 -1.11 -15.38
N ASP A 312 12.41 -1.32 -15.87
CA ASP A 312 13.38 -2.30 -15.38
C ASP A 312 13.96 -1.97 -14.00
N THR A 313 13.76 -0.73 -13.54
CA THR A 313 14.10 -0.29 -12.17
C THR A 313 13.16 -0.88 -11.11
N ILE A 314 12.01 -1.41 -11.52
CA ILE A 314 11.05 -2.06 -10.64
C ILE A 314 11.56 -3.45 -10.28
N LYS A 315 11.71 -3.70 -8.98
CA LYS A 315 12.29 -4.96 -8.48
C LYS A 315 11.41 -6.18 -8.78
N PRO A 316 12.02 -7.39 -8.95
CA PRO A 316 11.31 -8.63 -9.33
C PRO A 316 10.15 -9.01 -8.41
N HIS A 317 10.19 -8.65 -7.12
CA HIS A 317 9.10 -8.97 -6.19
C HIS A 317 7.78 -8.23 -6.53
N ASN A 318 7.80 -7.23 -7.42
CA ASN A 318 6.61 -6.58 -7.96
C ASN A 318 6.04 -7.29 -9.20
N VAL A 319 6.74 -8.28 -9.77
CA VAL A 319 6.30 -9.04 -10.96
C VAL A 319 5.59 -10.30 -10.50
N LEU A 320 4.26 -10.31 -10.56
CA LEU A 320 3.41 -11.40 -10.04
C LEU A 320 2.85 -12.29 -11.15
N VAL A 321 2.77 -11.79 -12.38
CA VAL A 321 2.20 -12.50 -13.53
C VAL A 321 3.07 -12.35 -14.76
N GLU A 322 3.06 -13.37 -15.62
CA GLU A 322 3.85 -13.41 -16.85
C GLU A 322 3.51 -12.31 -17.87
N SER A 323 2.33 -11.71 -17.75
CA SER A 323 1.92 -10.60 -18.60
C SER A 323 2.53 -9.24 -18.18
N THR A 324 3.38 -9.21 -17.16
CA THR A 324 4.12 -8.02 -16.73
C THR A 324 5.48 -7.96 -17.42
N ILE A 325 5.66 -6.99 -18.31
CA ILE A 325 6.86 -6.82 -19.13
C ILE A 325 7.72 -5.67 -18.61
N GLN A 326 9.00 -5.94 -18.36
CA GLN A 326 9.97 -4.92 -17.99
C GLN A 326 10.64 -4.33 -19.24
N VAL A 327 10.78 -2.99 -19.26
CA VAL A 327 11.44 -2.23 -20.32
C VAL A 327 12.39 -1.22 -19.68
N SER A 328 13.59 -1.09 -20.21
CA SER A 328 14.57 -0.12 -19.70
C SER A 328 14.08 1.32 -19.92
N LEU A 329 14.27 2.16 -18.91
CA LEU A 329 14.00 3.60 -19.02
C LEU A 329 14.89 4.29 -20.07
N GLU A 330 16.03 3.67 -20.42
CA GLU A 330 16.93 4.17 -21.47
C GLU A 330 16.53 3.69 -22.87
N SER A 331 15.55 2.78 -22.99
CA SER A 331 15.05 2.32 -24.27
C SER A 331 14.30 3.42 -25.02
N SER A 332 14.33 3.32 -26.36
CA SER A 332 13.56 4.26 -27.19
C SER A 332 12.05 4.13 -26.95
N LEU A 333 11.29 5.18 -27.29
CA LEU A 333 9.83 5.18 -27.18
C LEU A 333 9.19 4.07 -28.04
N GLU A 334 9.84 3.69 -29.14
CA GLU A 334 9.42 2.58 -30.01
C GLU A 334 9.39 1.25 -29.25
N VAL A 335 10.44 0.95 -28.46
CA VAL A 335 10.54 -0.29 -27.67
C VAL A 335 9.43 -0.37 -26.62
N TRP A 336 9.09 0.77 -26.00
CA TRP A 336 7.96 0.86 -25.07
C TRP A 336 6.62 0.64 -25.78
N CYS A 337 6.43 1.26 -26.97
CA CYS A 337 5.22 1.06 -27.77
C CYS A 337 5.07 -0.39 -28.20
N ASP A 338 6.13 -1.03 -28.66
CA ASP A 338 6.12 -2.43 -29.08
C ASP A 338 5.81 -3.35 -27.89
N ALA A 339 6.38 -3.09 -26.69
CA ALA A 339 6.03 -3.80 -25.49
C ALA A 339 4.55 -3.61 -25.08
N ILE A 340 3.94 -2.45 -25.34
CA ILE A 340 2.53 -2.18 -25.08
C ILE A 340 1.64 -2.95 -26.06
N LEU A 341 2.00 -3.02 -27.33
CA LEU A 341 1.19 -3.60 -28.40
C LEU A 341 1.36 -5.12 -28.57
N ASP A 342 2.52 -5.67 -28.23
CA ASP A 342 2.81 -7.10 -28.37
C ASP A 342 2.16 -7.92 -27.24
N VAL A 343 0.94 -8.36 -27.47
CA VAL A 343 0.15 -9.16 -26.51
C VAL A 343 0.71 -10.57 -26.25
N ASN A 344 1.61 -11.05 -27.07
CA ASN A 344 2.22 -12.39 -26.94
C ASN A 344 3.50 -12.38 -26.10
N ARG A 345 4.11 -11.22 -25.88
CA ARG A 345 5.32 -11.11 -25.07
C ARG A 345 5.02 -11.43 -23.61
N LYS A 346 5.79 -12.37 -23.06
CA LYS A 346 5.69 -12.81 -21.66
C LYS A 346 7.02 -12.61 -20.93
N SER A 347 6.96 -12.49 -19.62
CA SER A 347 8.10 -12.52 -18.72
C SER A 347 8.02 -13.74 -17.80
N VAL A 348 9.04 -13.93 -16.96
CA VAL A 348 9.02 -14.95 -15.92
C VAL A 348 8.49 -14.32 -14.64
N SER A 349 7.44 -14.92 -14.06
CA SER A 349 6.97 -14.60 -12.73
C SER A 349 7.59 -15.57 -11.72
N HIS A 350 8.15 -15.03 -10.64
CA HIS A 350 8.73 -15.79 -9.53
C HIS A 350 7.85 -15.78 -8.28
N ASN A 351 6.72 -15.10 -8.33
CA ASN A 351 5.86 -14.89 -7.18
C ASN A 351 4.49 -15.55 -7.38
N ASN A 352 3.91 -16.01 -6.28
CA ASN A 352 2.54 -16.49 -6.30
C ASN A 352 1.58 -15.32 -6.01
N ILE A 353 0.74 -14.96 -6.97
CA ILE A 353 -0.21 -13.87 -6.83
C ILE A 353 -1.15 -14.06 -5.64
N SER A 354 -1.46 -15.29 -5.24
CA SER A 354 -2.33 -15.59 -4.10
C SER A 354 -1.76 -15.12 -2.75
N ASP A 355 -0.45 -14.92 -2.65
CA ASP A 355 0.20 -14.41 -1.44
C ASP A 355 -0.07 -12.91 -1.23
N PHE A 356 -0.62 -12.25 -2.24
CA PHE A 356 -1.07 -10.88 -2.23
C PHE A 356 -2.59 -10.74 -2.03
N ASP A 357 -3.33 -11.84 -1.86
CA ASP A 357 -4.74 -11.76 -1.49
C ASP A 357 -4.89 -11.44 0.00
N MET A 358 -5.42 -10.25 0.29
CA MET A 358 -5.68 -9.79 1.67
C MET A 358 -6.55 -10.77 2.48
N ASN A 359 -7.44 -11.53 1.83
CA ASN A 359 -8.22 -12.55 2.50
C ASN A 359 -7.33 -13.68 3.05
N ASN A 360 -6.28 -14.06 2.32
CA ASN A 360 -5.29 -15.03 2.79
C ASN A 360 -4.38 -14.43 3.86
N VAL A 361 -3.97 -13.17 3.68
CA VAL A 361 -3.14 -12.43 4.65
C VAL A 361 -3.82 -12.37 6.02
N VAL A 362 -5.10 -11.97 6.09
CA VAL A 362 -5.79 -11.88 7.39
C VAL A 362 -6.02 -13.24 8.04
N LYS A 363 -6.23 -14.30 7.26
CA LYS A 363 -6.29 -15.69 7.79
C LYS A 363 -4.96 -16.12 8.40
N TYR A 364 -3.85 -15.77 7.73
CA TYR A 364 -2.51 -16.07 8.26
C TYR A 364 -2.20 -15.25 9.51
N LEU A 365 -2.49 -13.93 9.50
CA LEU A 365 -2.36 -13.08 10.67
C LEU A 365 -3.21 -13.58 11.86
N ALA A 366 -4.44 -14.03 11.60
CA ALA A 366 -5.29 -14.59 12.67
C ALA A 366 -4.66 -15.79 13.36
N LYS A 367 -3.98 -16.67 12.60
CA LYS A 367 -3.23 -17.80 13.18
C LYS A 367 -2.04 -17.29 13.99
N LEU A 368 -1.29 -16.32 13.46
CA LEU A 368 -0.17 -15.72 14.17
C LEU A 368 -0.60 -15.08 15.51
N TYR A 369 -1.73 -14.41 15.56
CA TYR A 369 -2.21 -13.75 16.78
C TYR A 369 -2.65 -14.74 17.87
N LYS A 370 -3.08 -15.95 17.49
CA LYS A 370 -3.61 -16.95 18.43
C LYS A 370 -2.57 -17.93 18.96
N ASN A 371 -1.50 -18.15 18.19
CA ASN A 371 -0.40 -19.06 18.53
C ASN A 371 0.70 -18.33 19.31
#